data_53617b3408f8fde19a5b218b3635608d
#
_entry.id   53617b3408f8fde19a5b218b3635608d
#
_cell.length_a   1.000
_cell.length_b   1.000
_cell.length_c   1.000
_cell.angle_alpha   90.00
_cell.angle_beta   90.00
_cell.angle_gamma   90.00
#
_symmetry.space_group_name_H-M   'P 1'
#
loop_
_entity.id
_entity.type
_entity.pdbx_description
1 polymer ?
#
loop_
_entity_poly.entity_id
_entity_poly.type
_entity_poly.pdbx_seq_one_letter_code
_entity_poly.pdbx_strand_id
1 'polypeptide(L)'
;KPVADESGLLDEAPVNVSDSIFGSQSLPSTSDMVKKSFNRHVILRESPTPEDLADYLNQLQYLTETCDHFVPMQVMSNSRNENGEVVFGMNDATGVFATYPGTLGIAAAVKGTARIDIIDKFADTIRREWNACGLKKGYMYMADCVTDPRWQRTFGTFGEDPALIEEIFDHLIPGIQGGSNGVTPEGVSMTVKHFPGGGARENGFDPHYAAGQWNIYATPGSLQKYHIPAFRAAIRHNAESIMPYYSKPSAEKSAPQEDFNGNPIELQPYGFAYN
;
A
#
# COMPACT_ATOMS: atom_id res chain seq x y z
N LYS A 1 -8.25 -7.32 13.89
CA LYS A 1 -8.05 -8.30 14.96
C LYS A 1 -6.57 -8.64 15.03
N PRO A 2 -5.95 -8.71 16.22
CA PRO A 2 -4.66 -9.36 16.39
C PRO A 2 -4.75 -10.77 15.79
N VAL A 3 -3.73 -11.16 15.07
CA VAL A 3 -3.74 -12.44 14.37
C VAL A 3 -3.11 -13.50 15.27
N ALA A 4 -2.24 -13.06 16.20
CA ALA A 4 -1.68 -13.87 17.25
C ALA A 4 -2.05 -13.30 18.64
N ASP A 5 -2.14 -14.16 19.62
CA ASP A 5 -2.21 -13.75 21.01
C ASP A 5 -0.82 -13.38 21.57
N GLU A 6 -0.75 -12.98 22.84
CA GLU A 6 0.51 -12.60 23.50
C GLU A 6 1.57 -13.71 23.54
N SER A 7 1.18 -14.97 23.33
CA SER A 7 2.09 -16.13 23.27
C SER A 7 2.57 -16.45 21.83
N GLY A 8 2.15 -15.69 20.82
CA GLY A 8 2.45 -15.96 19.41
C GLY A 8 1.59 -17.06 18.78
N LEU A 9 0.60 -17.57 19.49
CA LEU A 9 -0.35 -18.53 18.95
C LEU A 9 -1.50 -17.84 18.19
N LEU A 10 -2.18 -18.57 17.32
CA LEU A 10 -3.35 -18.06 16.62
C LEU A 10 -4.41 -17.59 17.61
N ASP A 11 -4.86 -16.34 17.48
CA ASP A 11 -5.89 -15.79 18.34
C ASP A 11 -7.25 -16.43 18.04
N GLU A 12 -7.69 -17.29 18.92
CA GLU A 12 -8.95 -18.02 18.84
C GLU A 12 -10.11 -17.31 19.55
N ALA A 13 -9.85 -16.22 20.25
CA ALA A 13 -10.90 -15.46 20.91
C ALA A 13 -11.67 -14.59 19.91
N PRO A 14 -13.01 -14.62 19.87
CA PRO A 14 -13.80 -13.64 19.15
C PRO A 14 -13.56 -12.23 19.72
N VAL A 15 -13.40 -11.25 18.84
CA VAL A 15 -13.18 -9.85 19.22
C VAL A 15 -14.32 -8.97 18.73
N ASN A 16 -14.89 -8.19 19.64
CA ASN A 16 -15.84 -7.13 19.32
C ASN A 16 -15.10 -5.80 19.24
N VAL A 17 -15.08 -5.20 18.06
CA VAL A 17 -14.48 -3.88 17.82
C VAL A 17 -15.60 -2.84 17.82
N SER A 18 -15.71 -2.05 18.89
CA SER A 18 -16.76 -1.04 19.05
C SER A 18 -16.47 0.29 18.36
N ASP A 19 -15.21 0.66 18.23
CA ASP A 19 -14.75 2.01 17.82
C ASP A 19 -13.96 2.01 16.51
N SER A 20 -14.32 1.14 15.58
CA SER A 20 -13.71 1.12 14.26
C SER A 20 -14.30 2.22 13.36
N ILE A 21 -13.48 2.78 12.46
CA ILE A 21 -13.96 3.68 11.38
C ILE A 21 -15.01 3.02 10.48
N PHE A 22 -15.13 1.69 10.54
CA PHE A 22 -16.12 0.89 9.82
C PHE A 22 -17.32 0.48 10.69
N GLY A 23 -17.51 1.10 11.85
CA GLY A 23 -18.55 0.77 12.80
C GLY A 23 -18.22 -0.41 13.71
N SER A 24 -19.18 -0.79 14.55
CA SER A 24 -19.02 -1.95 15.46
C SER A 24 -18.99 -3.26 14.67
N GLN A 25 -17.95 -4.06 14.89
CA GLN A 25 -17.76 -5.35 14.23
C GLN A 25 -17.47 -6.45 15.26
N SER A 26 -18.03 -7.62 15.03
CA SER A 26 -17.67 -8.84 15.72
C SER A 26 -16.80 -9.70 14.80
N LEU A 27 -15.57 -9.96 15.21
CA LEU A 27 -14.64 -10.79 14.46
C LEU A 27 -14.56 -12.18 15.10
N PRO A 28 -14.80 -13.25 14.33
CA PRO A 28 -14.69 -14.62 14.85
C PRO A 28 -13.24 -15.00 15.16
N SER A 29 -13.03 -16.17 15.70
CA SER A 29 -11.70 -16.75 15.88
C SER A 29 -10.94 -16.85 14.56
N THR A 30 -9.61 -16.91 14.63
CA THR A 30 -8.77 -17.07 13.42
C THR A 30 -9.10 -18.39 12.71
N SER A 31 -9.25 -19.48 13.45
CA SER A 31 -9.65 -20.78 12.88
C SER A 31 -11.01 -20.71 12.18
N ASP A 32 -11.97 -20.03 12.76
CA ASP A 32 -13.30 -19.86 12.14
C ASP A 32 -13.24 -18.99 10.87
N MET A 33 -12.45 -17.93 10.90
CA MET A 33 -12.25 -17.11 9.69
C MET A 33 -11.63 -17.92 8.54
N VAL A 34 -10.66 -18.76 8.84
CA VAL A 34 -9.97 -19.58 7.83
C VAL A 34 -10.84 -20.74 7.36
N LYS A 35 -11.42 -21.51 8.29
CA LYS A 35 -12.12 -22.77 7.99
C LYS A 35 -13.57 -22.59 7.58
N LYS A 36 -14.29 -21.65 8.21
CA LYS A 36 -15.74 -21.44 7.96
C LYS A 36 -16.01 -20.31 6.98
N SER A 37 -15.25 -19.22 7.06
CA SER A 37 -15.44 -18.07 6.17
C SER A 37 -14.49 -18.12 4.95
N PHE A 38 -13.62 -19.11 4.86
CA PHE A 38 -12.64 -19.28 3.78
C PHE A 38 -11.77 -18.03 3.53
N ASN A 39 -11.52 -17.26 4.57
CA ASN A 39 -10.67 -16.08 4.45
C ASN A 39 -9.22 -16.50 4.14
N ARG A 40 -8.63 -15.92 3.11
CA ARG A 40 -7.26 -16.20 2.65
C ARG A 40 -6.37 -14.97 2.59
N HIS A 41 -6.92 -13.80 2.89
CA HIS A 41 -6.19 -12.54 2.88
C HIS A 41 -6.37 -11.83 4.21
N VAL A 42 -5.28 -11.52 4.87
CA VAL A 42 -5.27 -10.77 6.13
C VAL A 42 -4.20 -9.69 6.12
N ILE A 43 -4.43 -8.61 6.86
CA ILE A 43 -3.45 -7.53 7.05
C ILE A 43 -2.82 -7.70 8.41
N LEU A 44 -1.49 -7.82 8.44
CA LEU A 44 -0.70 -7.80 9.66
C LEU A 44 -0.66 -6.37 10.21
N ARG A 45 -1.03 -6.20 11.47
CA ARG A 45 -1.04 -4.90 12.14
C ARG A 45 -0.05 -4.79 13.29
N GLU A 46 0.30 -5.90 13.90
CA GLU A 46 1.29 -5.96 14.97
C GLU A 46 2.71 -5.99 14.40
N SER A 47 3.68 -5.72 15.28
CA SER A 47 5.11 -5.77 15.00
C SER A 47 5.79 -6.81 15.92
N PRO A 48 5.49 -8.11 15.75
CA PRO A 48 6.16 -9.17 16.48
C PRO A 48 7.64 -9.25 16.07
N THR A 49 8.44 -10.00 16.85
CA THR A 49 9.80 -10.32 16.43
C THR A 49 9.78 -11.08 15.08
N PRO A 50 10.85 -11.05 14.28
CA PRO A 50 10.90 -11.83 13.04
C PRO A 50 10.66 -13.33 13.24
N GLU A 51 11.10 -13.89 14.36
CA GLU A 51 10.92 -15.30 14.72
C GLU A 51 9.45 -15.59 15.02
N ASP A 52 8.82 -14.81 15.91
CA ASP A 52 7.40 -14.96 16.23
C ASP A 52 6.52 -14.76 14.98
N LEU A 53 6.89 -13.82 14.11
CA LEU A 53 6.18 -13.59 12.87
C LEU A 53 6.27 -14.81 11.95
N ALA A 54 7.46 -15.39 11.78
CA ALA A 54 7.66 -16.57 10.95
C ALA A 54 6.87 -17.78 11.50
N ASP A 55 6.91 -18.00 12.80
CA ASP A 55 6.14 -19.07 13.46
C ASP A 55 4.65 -18.88 13.29
N TYR A 56 4.17 -17.66 13.48
CA TYR A 56 2.76 -17.32 13.27
C TYR A 56 2.32 -17.56 11.80
N LEU A 57 3.11 -17.13 10.83
CA LEU A 57 2.80 -17.34 9.42
C LEU A 57 2.79 -18.82 9.06
N ASN A 58 3.70 -19.61 9.62
CA ASN A 58 3.71 -21.07 9.43
C ASN A 58 2.45 -21.72 10.01
N GLN A 59 2.01 -21.30 11.20
CA GLN A 59 0.76 -21.80 11.80
C GLN A 59 -0.46 -21.48 10.92
N LEU A 60 -0.53 -20.25 10.33
CA LEU A 60 -1.60 -19.89 9.40
C LEU A 60 -1.59 -20.76 8.15
N GLN A 61 -0.42 -21.00 7.55
CA GLN A 61 -0.32 -21.87 6.38
C GLN A 61 -0.77 -23.29 6.72
N TYR A 62 -0.28 -23.85 7.82
CA TYR A 62 -0.69 -25.17 8.28
C TYR A 62 -2.22 -25.26 8.50
N LEU A 63 -2.82 -24.20 9.06
CA LEU A 63 -4.27 -24.14 9.26
C LEU A 63 -5.02 -24.23 7.92
N THR A 64 -4.51 -23.58 6.85
CA THR A 64 -5.12 -23.66 5.52
C THR A 64 -4.98 -25.06 4.89
N GLU A 65 -3.90 -25.78 5.19
CA GLU A 65 -3.70 -27.16 4.72
C GLU A 65 -4.73 -28.12 5.29
N THR A 66 -5.34 -27.80 6.43
CA THR A 66 -6.40 -28.60 7.05
C THR A 66 -7.80 -28.32 6.47
N CYS A 67 -7.92 -27.44 5.48
CA CYS A 67 -9.18 -27.12 4.83
C CYS A 67 -9.42 -28.03 3.59
N ASP A 68 -10.69 -28.27 3.27
CA ASP A 68 -11.10 -29.10 2.12
C ASP A 68 -10.53 -28.60 0.78
N HIS A 69 -10.38 -27.31 0.64
CA HIS A 69 -9.80 -26.65 -0.51
C HIS A 69 -8.55 -25.88 -0.09
N PHE A 70 -7.40 -26.51 -0.26
CA PHE A 70 -6.14 -25.86 0.08
C PHE A 70 -5.86 -24.67 -0.84
N VAL A 71 -6.00 -23.48 -0.29
CA VAL A 71 -5.54 -22.22 -0.89
C VAL A 71 -4.65 -21.56 0.17
N PRO A 72 -3.38 -21.27 -0.14
CA PRO A 72 -2.47 -20.65 0.82
C PRO A 72 -2.99 -19.31 1.36
N MET A 73 -2.68 -19.02 2.62
CA MET A 73 -2.94 -17.72 3.21
C MET A 73 -1.98 -16.68 2.62
N GLN A 74 -2.51 -15.55 2.19
CA GLN A 74 -1.72 -14.38 1.83
C GLN A 74 -1.81 -13.34 2.95
N VAL A 75 -0.74 -13.22 3.71
CA VAL A 75 -0.61 -12.18 4.73
C VAL A 75 0.06 -10.98 4.10
N MET A 76 -0.61 -9.83 4.18
CA MET A 76 -0.11 -8.57 3.67
C MET A 76 0.23 -7.62 4.82
N SER A 77 1.17 -6.73 4.59
CA SER A 77 1.51 -5.67 5.53
C SER A 77 1.69 -4.34 4.80
N ASN A 78 1.42 -3.24 5.50
CA ASN A 78 1.97 -1.97 5.07
C ASN A 78 3.49 -2.01 5.22
N SER A 79 4.15 -1.00 4.65
CA SER A 79 5.59 -0.82 4.76
C SER A 79 6.07 -0.87 6.21
N ARG A 80 7.22 -1.50 6.42
CA ARG A 80 7.81 -1.78 7.74
C ARG A 80 9.24 -1.29 7.86
N ASN A 81 9.80 -0.77 6.78
CA ASN A 81 11.20 -0.40 6.69
C ASN A 81 11.44 1.12 6.69
N GLU A 82 10.40 1.92 6.89
CA GLU A 82 10.53 3.36 7.03
C GLU A 82 10.26 3.81 8.45
N ASN A 83 11.00 4.83 8.88
CA ASN A 83 10.72 5.55 10.10
C ASN A 83 9.53 6.49 9.88
N GLY A 84 8.53 6.42 10.73
CA GLY A 84 7.37 7.28 10.65
C GLY A 84 6.19 6.76 11.47
N GLU A 85 5.24 7.63 11.72
CA GLU A 85 3.99 7.24 12.38
C GLU A 85 3.19 6.29 11.49
N VAL A 86 2.75 5.21 12.09
CA VAL A 86 1.89 4.25 11.43
C VAL A 86 0.45 4.75 11.49
N VAL A 87 -0.08 5.14 10.34
CA VAL A 87 -1.45 5.64 10.22
C VAL A 87 -2.45 4.48 10.33
N PHE A 88 -3.58 4.72 10.98
CA PHE A 88 -4.67 3.76 11.16
C PHE A 88 -4.36 2.52 12.02
N GLY A 89 -3.64 2.72 13.12
CA GLY A 89 -3.46 1.70 14.15
C GLY A 89 -2.58 0.52 13.73
N MET A 90 -1.65 0.77 12.81
CA MET A 90 -0.56 -0.16 12.58
C MET A 90 0.62 0.20 13.46
N ASN A 91 1.22 -0.81 14.06
CA ASN A 91 2.34 -0.61 14.96
C ASN A 91 3.61 -0.26 14.17
N ASP A 92 4.40 0.66 14.71
CA ASP A 92 5.74 0.94 14.24
C ASP A 92 6.58 -0.35 14.29
N ALA A 93 7.26 -0.66 13.20
CA ALA A 93 8.16 -1.81 13.10
C ALA A 93 9.63 -1.45 13.41
N THR A 94 9.89 -0.24 13.92
CA THR A 94 11.22 0.22 14.29
C THR A 94 11.89 -0.75 15.25
N GLY A 95 13.09 -1.21 14.90
CA GLY A 95 13.85 -2.19 15.67
C GLY A 95 13.54 -3.66 15.36
N VAL A 96 12.51 -3.94 14.55
CA VAL A 96 12.20 -5.29 14.04
C VAL A 96 12.79 -5.50 12.65
N PHE A 97 12.63 -4.51 11.79
CA PHE A 97 13.18 -4.46 10.43
C PHE A 97 14.23 -3.35 10.32
N ALA A 98 15.09 -3.43 9.30
CA ALA A 98 16.02 -2.34 9.00
C ALA A 98 15.26 -1.05 8.73
N THR A 99 15.64 0.02 9.42
CA THR A 99 14.93 1.29 9.42
C THR A 99 15.59 2.29 8.48
N TYR A 100 14.83 2.73 7.49
CA TYR A 100 15.18 3.82 6.58
C TYR A 100 14.43 5.11 6.99
N PRO A 101 14.82 6.27 6.46
CA PRO A 101 13.99 7.47 6.57
C PRO A 101 12.59 7.23 5.97
N GLY A 102 11.61 8.04 6.35
CA GLY A 102 10.31 8.04 5.67
C GLY A 102 10.45 8.30 4.16
N THR A 103 9.44 7.93 3.37
CA THR A 103 9.49 7.97 1.90
C THR A 103 9.87 9.34 1.32
N LEU A 104 9.41 10.44 1.94
CA LEU A 104 9.87 11.79 1.57
C LEU A 104 11.37 11.97 1.80
N GLY A 105 11.90 11.45 2.91
CA GLY A 105 13.34 11.50 3.22
C GLY A 105 14.17 10.67 2.24
N ILE A 106 13.68 9.50 1.85
CA ILE A 106 14.31 8.66 0.81
C ILE A 106 14.33 9.41 -0.53
N ALA A 107 13.21 9.99 -0.96
CA ALA A 107 13.12 10.77 -2.19
C ALA A 107 14.05 11.99 -2.17
N ALA A 108 14.12 12.69 -1.04
CA ALA A 108 15.03 13.82 -0.85
C ALA A 108 16.51 13.39 -0.95
N ALA A 109 16.86 12.22 -0.39
CA ALA A 109 18.21 11.67 -0.50
C ALA A 109 18.56 11.31 -1.96
N VAL A 110 17.66 10.67 -2.69
CA VAL A 110 17.83 10.36 -4.12
C VAL A 110 18.02 11.65 -4.91
N LYS A 111 17.13 12.62 -4.77
CA LYS A 111 17.20 13.88 -5.51
C LYS A 111 18.44 14.70 -5.17
N GLY A 112 18.76 14.81 -3.89
CA GLY A 112 19.88 15.61 -3.40
C GLY A 112 21.27 15.05 -3.77
N THR A 113 21.36 13.74 -3.95
CA THR A 113 22.64 13.07 -4.28
C THR A 113 22.70 12.57 -5.73
N ALA A 114 21.60 12.62 -6.47
CA ALA A 114 21.43 11.99 -7.79
C ALA A 114 21.77 10.48 -7.78
N ARG A 115 21.43 9.78 -6.68
CA ARG A 115 21.76 8.36 -6.49
C ARG A 115 20.51 7.52 -6.39
N ILE A 116 20.04 7.05 -7.53
CA ILE A 116 18.87 6.15 -7.60
C ILE A 116 19.15 4.77 -6.99
N ASP A 117 20.41 4.35 -6.91
CA ASP A 117 20.82 3.10 -6.25
C ASP A 117 20.44 3.02 -4.75
N ILE A 118 20.07 4.13 -4.14
CA ILE A 118 19.44 4.15 -2.81
C ILE A 118 18.15 3.36 -2.82
N ILE A 119 17.35 3.49 -3.89
CA ILE A 119 16.09 2.76 -4.05
C ILE A 119 16.36 1.27 -4.26
N ASP A 120 17.36 0.90 -5.06
CA ASP A 120 17.73 -0.50 -5.27
C ASP A 120 18.08 -1.20 -3.95
N LYS A 121 18.87 -0.51 -3.11
CA LYS A 121 19.25 -1.04 -1.77
C LYS A 121 18.04 -1.14 -0.83
N PHE A 122 17.20 -0.13 -0.83
CA PHE A 122 15.97 -0.12 -0.04
C PHE A 122 15.05 -1.28 -0.43
N ALA A 123 14.82 -1.46 -1.72
CA ALA A 123 13.99 -2.53 -2.26
C ALA A 123 14.56 -3.93 -1.97
N ASP A 124 15.88 -4.12 -2.13
CA ASP A 124 16.54 -5.39 -1.81
C ASP A 124 16.45 -5.72 -0.32
N THR A 125 16.60 -4.73 0.55
CA THR A 125 16.45 -4.90 2.01
C THR A 125 15.05 -5.39 2.34
N ILE A 126 14.01 -4.70 1.86
CA ILE A 126 12.61 -5.10 2.06
C ILE A 126 12.40 -6.54 1.57
N ARG A 127 12.78 -6.84 0.33
CA ARG A 127 12.59 -8.14 -0.26
C ARG A 127 13.23 -9.26 0.57
N ARG A 128 14.45 -9.07 1.04
CA ARG A 128 15.18 -10.06 1.83
C ARG A 128 14.59 -10.26 3.22
N GLU A 129 14.32 -9.17 3.94
CA GLU A 129 13.80 -9.24 5.31
C GLU A 129 12.37 -9.81 5.33
N TRP A 130 11.53 -9.37 4.42
CA TRP A 130 10.16 -9.87 4.35
C TRP A 130 10.10 -11.34 3.96
N ASN A 131 10.94 -11.77 3.01
CA ASN A 131 11.05 -13.20 2.68
C ASN A 131 11.52 -14.03 3.88
N ALA A 132 12.49 -13.54 4.66
CA ALA A 132 12.99 -14.24 5.84
C ALA A 132 11.89 -14.51 6.88
N CYS A 133 10.92 -13.60 7.00
CA CYS A 133 9.77 -13.75 7.91
C CYS A 133 8.55 -14.43 7.27
N GLY A 134 8.58 -14.69 5.96
CA GLY A 134 7.42 -15.26 5.24
C GLY A 134 6.37 -14.24 4.78
N LEU A 135 6.63 -12.93 4.91
CA LEU A 135 5.77 -11.89 4.34
C LEU A 135 5.93 -11.83 2.82
N LYS A 136 4.86 -12.10 2.09
CA LYS A 136 4.88 -12.19 0.61
C LYS A 136 4.05 -11.13 -0.09
N LYS A 137 3.38 -10.24 0.64
CA LYS A 137 2.54 -9.19 0.07
C LYS A 137 2.74 -7.85 0.76
N GLY A 138 3.17 -6.86 0.02
CA GLY A 138 3.24 -5.47 0.44
C GLY A 138 1.99 -4.69 0.04
N TYR A 139 1.30 -4.13 1.01
CA TYR A 139 0.23 -3.15 0.84
C TYR A 139 0.86 -1.75 0.72
N MET A 140 1.72 -1.60 -0.28
CA MET A 140 2.66 -0.48 -0.45
C MET A 140 3.15 -0.43 -1.91
N TYR A 141 3.69 0.66 -2.40
CA TYR A 141 3.86 1.98 -1.83
C TYR A 141 2.86 2.97 -2.42
N MET A 142 2.81 4.19 -1.84
CA MET A 142 1.98 5.28 -2.36
C MET A 142 2.65 5.91 -3.58
N ALA A 143 2.09 5.64 -4.75
CA ALA A 143 2.47 6.26 -6.03
C ALA A 143 1.80 7.63 -6.24
N ASP A 144 1.24 8.16 -5.18
CA ASP A 144 0.53 9.43 -5.17
C ASP A 144 1.51 10.60 -5.29
N CYS A 145 1.33 11.45 -6.28
CA CYS A 145 2.05 12.71 -6.41
C CYS A 145 1.34 13.80 -5.62
N VAL A 146 2.05 14.50 -4.73
CA VAL A 146 1.49 15.57 -3.90
C VAL A 146 1.25 16.80 -4.76
N THR A 147 0.00 17.24 -4.85
CA THR A 147 -0.37 18.51 -5.52
C THR A 147 -1.04 19.49 -4.56
N ASP A 148 -1.37 19.07 -3.34
CA ASP A 148 -1.86 19.92 -2.26
C ASP A 148 -1.10 19.59 -0.96
N PRO A 149 -0.27 20.51 -0.43
CA PRO A 149 0.52 20.28 0.77
C PRO A 149 -0.32 20.15 2.05
N ARG A 150 -1.61 20.50 2.01
CA ARG A 150 -2.53 20.32 3.14
C ARG A 150 -2.96 18.86 3.32
N TRP A 151 -2.72 18.02 2.30
CA TRP A 151 -3.08 16.61 2.40
C TRP A 151 -2.25 15.91 3.48
N GLN A 152 -2.95 15.40 4.49
CA GLN A 152 -2.32 14.82 5.69
C GLN A 152 -1.42 13.60 5.40
N ARG A 153 -1.59 12.93 4.23
CA ARG A 153 -0.78 11.75 3.86
C ARG A 153 0.46 12.09 3.01
N THR A 154 0.79 13.36 2.87
CA THR A 154 1.98 13.82 2.14
C THR A 154 3.25 13.11 2.61
N PHE A 155 3.40 12.87 3.92
CA PHE A 155 4.57 12.20 4.50
C PHE A 155 4.80 10.77 3.99
N GLY A 156 3.75 10.06 3.56
CA GLY A 156 3.83 8.68 3.04
C GLY A 156 4.07 8.58 1.54
N THR A 157 4.28 9.71 0.86
CA THR A 157 4.55 9.79 -0.58
C THR A 157 6.05 9.98 -0.85
N PHE A 158 6.45 9.87 -2.12
CA PHE A 158 7.78 10.27 -2.58
C PHE A 158 7.84 11.74 -3.05
N GLY A 159 6.84 12.55 -2.74
CA GLY A 159 6.84 13.99 -2.95
C GLY A 159 5.97 14.48 -4.11
N GLU A 160 6.41 15.60 -4.73
CA GLU A 160 5.64 16.36 -5.70
C GLU A 160 6.20 16.34 -7.14
N ASP A 161 7.35 15.69 -7.33
CA ASP A 161 8.01 15.59 -8.65
C ASP A 161 7.59 14.28 -9.34
N PRO A 162 6.68 14.33 -10.33
CA PRO A 162 6.15 13.11 -10.94
C PRO A 162 7.22 12.32 -11.71
N ALA A 163 8.26 12.97 -12.23
CA ALA A 163 9.34 12.28 -12.92
C ALA A 163 10.22 11.50 -11.95
N LEU A 164 10.54 12.11 -10.80
CA LEU A 164 11.27 11.43 -9.73
C LEU A 164 10.46 10.25 -9.17
N ILE A 165 9.15 10.42 -8.97
CA ILE A 165 8.30 9.35 -8.46
C ILE A 165 8.25 8.19 -9.48
N GLU A 166 8.07 8.48 -10.76
CA GLU A 166 8.09 7.45 -11.82
C GLU A 166 9.43 6.69 -11.82
N GLU A 167 10.57 7.39 -11.77
CA GLU A 167 11.91 6.82 -11.70
C GLU A 167 12.09 5.95 -10.45
N ILE A 168 11.64 6.42 -9.28
CA ILE A 168 11.67 5.63 -8.04
C ILE A 168 10.89 4.33 -8.21
N PHE A 169 9.70 4.37 -8.78
CA PHE A 169 8.88 3.18 -8.98
C PHE A 169 9.44 2.23 -10.04
N ASP A 170 10.19 2.74 -11.04
CA ASP A 170 10.91 1.90 -12.00
C ASP A 170 12.01 1.04 -11.36
N HIS A 171 12.55 1.47 -10.22
CA HIS A 171 13.53 0.72 -9.43
C HIS A 171 12.89 -0.08 -8.30
N LEU A 172 11.94 0.51 -7.61
CA LEU A 172 11.31 -0.05 -6.42
C LEU A 172 10.53 -1.34 -6.71
N ILE A 173 9.71 -1.33 -7.79
CA ILE A 173 8.86 -2.47 -8.12
C ILE A 173 9.68 -3.70 -8.50
N PRO A 174 10.60 -3.64 -9.48
CA PRO A 174 11.39 -4.83 -9.82
C PRO A 174 12.30 -5.26 -8.66
N GLY A 175 12.80 -4.34 -7.84
CA GLY A 175 13.63 -4.66 -6.68
C GLY A 175 12.88 -5.44 -5.61
N ILE A 176 11.65 -5.06 -5.28
CA ILE A 176 10.81 -5.75 -4.30
C ILE A 176 10.22 -7.05 -4.89
N GLN A 177 9.72 -7.01 -6.12
CA GLN A 177 9.14 -8.19 -6.78
C GLN A 177 10.18 -9.21 -7.24
N GLY A 178 11.48 -8.85 -7.19
CA GLY A 178 12.57 -9.71 -7.61
C GLY A 178 12.76 -9.82 -9.13
N GLY A 179 12.01 -9.05 -9.91
CA GLY A 179 12.09 -9.01 -11.36
C GLY A 179 11.23 -7.95 -12.01
N SER A 180 11.61 -7.53 -13.23
CA SER A 180 10.90 -6.49 -13.99
C SER A 180 9.67 -7.00 -14.75
N ASN A 181 9.44 -8.30 -14.77
CA ASN A 181 8.30 -8.92 -15.47
C ASN A 181 7.26 -9.52 -14.50
N GLY A 182 7.19 -9.00 -13.28
CA GLY A 182 6.30 -9.46 -12.24
C GLY A 182 7.01 -10.11 -11.06
N VAL A 183 6.25 -10.74 -10.18
CA VAL A 183 6.75 -11.32 -8.93
C VAL A 183 7.48 -12.64 -9.20
N THR A 184 8.69 -12.75 -8.67
CA THR A 184 9.45 -14.01 -8.66
C THR A 184 9.19 -14.81 -7.37
N PRO A 185 9.61 -16.09 -7.30
CA PRO A 185 9.50 -16.88 -6.06
C PRO A 185 10.20 -16.22 -4.85
N GLU A 186 11.30 -15.52 -5.08
CA GLU A 186 12.04 -14.76 -4.06
C GLU A 186 11.54 -13.33 -3.91
N GLY A 187 10.52 -12.95 -4.66
CA GLY A 187 9.92 -11.63 -4.63
C GLY A 187 8.90 -11.47 -3.50
N VAL A 188 8.56 -10.21 -3.24
CA VAL A 188 7.41 -9.80 -2.46
C VAL A 188 6.47 -9.06 -3.39
N SER A 189 5.22 -9.49 -3.48
CA SER A 189 4.23 -8.84 -4.34
C SER A 189 3.85 -7.47 -3.79
N MET A 190 3.51 -6.54 -4.67
CA MET A 190 3.17 -5.17 -4.28
C MET A 190 1.74 -4.80 -4.66
N THR A 191 1.10 -3.99 -3.80
CA THR A 191 -0.12 -3.25 -4.14
C THR A 191 0.23 -1.77 -4.25
N VAL A 192 0.46 -1.32 -5.46
CA VAL A 192 0.74 0.10 -5.74
C VAL A 192 -0.54 0.91 -5.58
N LYS A 193 -0.48 2.02 -4.85
CA LYS A 193 -1.68 2.78 -4.45
C LYS A 193 -1.43 4.28 -4.46
N HIS A 194 -2.45 5.09 -4.62
CA HIS A 194 -3.89 4.83 -4.82
C HIS A 194 -4.31 5.34 -6.20
N PHE A 195 -4.59 4.45 -7.12
CA PHE A 195 -4.89 4.82 -8.50
C PHE A 195 -6.18 5.66 -8.60
N PRO A 196 -6.22 6.72 -9.40
CA PRO A 196 -5.19 7.26 -10.28
C PRO A 196 -4.29 8.33 -9.65
N GLY A 197 -4.23 8.45 -8.34
CA GLY A 197 -3.39 9.37 -7.59
C GLY A 197 -4.19 10.20 -6.59
N GLY A 198 -3.74 10.17 -5.34
CA GLY A 198 -4.44 10.78 -4.21
C GLY A 198 -4.11 12.23 -3.93
N GLY A 199 -3.11 12.80 -4.60
CA GLY A 199 -2.65 14.15 -4.30
C GLY A 199 -3.62 15.27 -4.71
N ALA A 200 -4.58 15.00 -5.61
CA ALA A 200 -5.54 16.00 -6.11
C ALA A 200 -6.77 16.18 -5.18
N ARG A 201 -6.55 16.11 -3.87
CA ARG A 201 -7.63 16.22 -2.87
C ARG A 201 -8.27 17.59 -2.84
N GLU A 202 -9.60 17.64 -2.82
CA GLU A 202 -10.30 18.86 -2.50
C GLU A 202 -9.92 19.32 -1.09
N ASN A 203 -9.25 20.48 -0.98
CA ASN A 203 -8.78 21.08 0.27
C ASN A 203 -7.87 20.16 1.13
N GLY A 204 -7.26 19.13 0.57
CA GLY A 204 -6.41 18.18 1.28
C GLY A 204 -7.16 17.20 2.18
N PHE A 205 -8.48 17.14 2.13
CA PHE A 205 -9.28 16.28 3.01
C PHE A 205 -9.08 14.78 2.71
N ASP A 206 -9.11 13.99 3.77
CA ASP A 206 -8.94 12.54 3.68
C ASP A 206 -10.18 11.84 3.09
N PRO A 207 -9.99 10.89 2.15
CA PRO A 207 -11.09 10.22 1.45
C PRO A 207 -11.84 9.16 2.27
N HIS A 208 -11.36 8.83 3.46
CA HIS A 208 -12.10 7.96 4.37
C HIS A 208 -13.32 8.68 4.99
N TYR A 209 -13.44 9.99 4.74
CA TYR A 209 -14.53 10.82 5.23
C TYR A 209 -15.26 11.52 4.08
N ALA A 210 -16.52 11.85 4.27
CA ALA A 210 -17.36 12.48 3.26
C ALA A 210 -16.77 13.80 2.71
N ALA A 211 -16.06 14.56 3.55
CA ALA A 211 -15.39 15.80 3.14
C ALA A 211 -14.29 15.58 2.08
N GLY A 212 -13.67 14.39 2.05
CA GLY A 212 -12.61 14.03 1.12
C GLY A 212 -13.07 13.27 -0.11
N GLN A 213 -14.36 13.27 -0.43
CA GLN A 213 -14.91 12.45 -1.52
C GLN A 213 -14.51 12.91 -2.94
N TRP A 214 -13.90 14.07 -3.12
CA TRP A 214 -13.58 14.60 -4.43
C TRP A 214 -12.08 14.73 -4.69
N ASN A 215 -11.67 14.31 -5.89
CA ASN A 215 -10.41 14.72 -6.53
C ASN A 215 -10.69 15.85 -7.50
N ILE A 216 -9.87 16.91 -7.43
CA ILE A 216 -9.98 18.08 -8.29
C ILE A 216 -8.65 18.28 -9.00
N TYR A 217 -8.68 18.16 -10.33
CA TYR A 217 -7.53 18.39 -11.18
C TYR A 217 -7.52 19.86 -11.57
N ALA A 218 -6.79 20.67 -10.82
CA ALA A 218 -6.90 22.13 -10.86
C ALA A 218 -6.38 22.77 -12.15
N THR A 219 -5.52 22.10 -12.90
CA THR A 219 -4.95 22.62 -14.15
C THR A 219 -5.19 21.66 -15.33
N PRO A 220 -5.25 22.19 -16.57
CA PRO A 220 -5.45 21.34 -17.77
C PRO A 220 -4.39 20.25 -17.86
N GLY A 221 -4.82 19.01 -18.13
CA GLY A 221 -3.94 17.85 -18.29
C GLY A 221 -3.22 17.37 -17.03
N SER A 222 -3.55 17.93 -15.85
CA SER A 222 -2.80 17.61 -14.61
C SER A 222 -2.92 16.16 -14.17
N LEU A 223 -4.01 15.47 -14.50
CA LEU A 223 -4.15 14.03 -14.25
C LEU A 223 -3.00 13.25 -14.92
N GLN A 224 -2.80 13.45 -16.21
CA GLN A 224 -1.74 12.78 -16.98
C GLN A 224 -0.34 13.26 -16.58
N LYS A 225 -0.21 14.54 -16.27
CA LYS A 225 1.09 15.16 -16.01
C LYS A 225 1.66 14.77 -14.64
N TYR A 226 0.82 14.74 -13.61
CA TYR A 226 1.28 14.60 -12.22
C TYR A 226 0.91 13.27 -11.59
N HIS A 227 -0.25 12.69 -11.91
CA HIS A 227 -0.78 11.56 -11.14
C HIS A 227 -0.58 10.20 -11.81
N ILE A 228 -0.59 10.14 -13.14
CA ILE A 228 -0.46 8.87 -13.87
C ILE A 228 0.99 8.33 -13.98
N PRO A 229 2.07 9.15 -14.02
CA PRO A 229 3.41 8.64 -14.35
C PRO A 229 3.86 7.44 -13.51
N ALA A 230 3.75 7.49 -12.19
CA ALA A 230 4.16 6.39 -11.32
C ALA A 230 3.35 5.10 -11.56
N PHE A 231 2.08 5.21 -11.95
CA PHE A 231 1.25 4.04 -12.31
C PHE A 231 1.64 3.45 -13.67
N ARG A 232 2.21 4.25 -14.58
CA ARG A 232 2.83 3.70 -15.80
C ARG A 232 4.02 2.81 -15.46
N ALA A 233 4.85 3.20 -14.48
CA ALA A 233 5.90 2.33 -13.97
C ALA A 233 5.33 1.02 -13.38
N ALA A 234 4.24 1.10 -12.62
CA ALA A 234 3.57 -0.07 -12.08
C ALA A 234 3.10 -1.05 -13.17
N ILE A 235 2.52 -0.53 -14.24
CA ILE A 235 2.08 -1.34 -15.40
C ILE A 235 3.29 -1.90 -16.14
N ARG A 236 4.31 -1.10 -16.40
CA ARG A 236 5.54 -1.47 -17.13
C ARG A 236 6.26 -2.65 -16.48
N HIS A 237 6.29 -2.68 -15.14
CA HIS A 237 6.95 -3.73 -14.36
C HIS A 237 6.01 -4.82 -13.86
N ASN A 238 4.79 -4.90 -14.38
CA ASN A 238 3.79 -5.88 -13.98
C ASN A 238 3.64 -5.95 -12.45
N ALA A 239 3.40 -4.80 -11.81
CA ALA A 239 3.04 -4.78 -10.40
C ALA A 239 1.85 -5.73 -10.17
N GLU A 240 1.95 -6.58 -9.14
CA GLU A 240 0.96 -7.65 -8.93
C GLU A 240 -0.46 -7.10 -8.74
N SER A 241 -0.59 -5.96 -8.09
CA SER A 241 -1.90 -5.32 -7.93
C SER A 241 -1.80 -3.80 -7.83
N ILE A 242 -2.90 -3.14 -8.17
CA ILE A 242 -3.09 -1.71 -8.04
C ILE A 242 -4.37 -1.47 -7.25
N MET A 243 -4.28 -0.66 -6.20
CA MET A 243 -5.44 -0.27 -5.41
C MET A 243 -6.08 0.99 -5.99
N PRO A 244 -7.35 0.94 -6.37
CA PRO A 244 -8.10 2.13 -6.72
C PRO A 244 -8.31 3.04 -5.51
N TYR A 245 -8.55 4.31 -5.78
CA TYR A 245 -8.75 5.31 -4.77
C TYR A 245 -10.24 5.45 -4.36
N TYR A 246 -10.50 5.97 -3.17
CA TYR A 246 -11.88 6.12 -2.68
C TYR A 246 -12.62 7.31 -3.28
N SER A 247 -11.90 8.35 -3.70
CA SER A 247 -12.52 9.58 -4.15
C SER A 247 -12.98 9.52 -5.60
N LYS A 248 -13.89 10.41 -5.92
CA LYS A 248 -14.43 10.59 -7.26
C LYS A 248 -13.74 11.77 -7.94
N PRO A 249 -13.34 11.64 -9.21
CA PRO A 249 -12.97 12.81 -10.00
C PRO A 249 -14.18 13.76 -10.12
N SER A 250 -13.97 15.04 -9.91
CA SER A 250 -15.02 16.05 -10.15
C SER A 250 -14.82 16.71 -11.51
N ALA A 251 -15.68 16.40 -12.47
CA ALA A 251 -15.67 17.07 -13.77
C ALA A 251 -16.04 18.56 -13.63
N GLU A 252 -16.98 18.88 -12.76
CA GLU A 252 -17.46 20.25 -12.57
C GLU A 252 -16.38 21.20 -11.99
N LYS A 253 -15.57 20.67 -11.05
CA LYS A 253 -14.55 21.46 -10.33
C LYS A 253 -13.15 21.36 -10.94
N SER A 254 -12.95 20.45 -11.87
CA SER A 254 -11.64 20.23 -12.50
C SER A 254 -11.51 21.02 -13.80
N ALA A 255 -10.28 21.42 -14.13
CA ALA A 255 -9.95 21.91 -15.45
C ALA A 255 -10.05 20.77 -16.49
N PRO A 256 -10.11 21.08 -17.81
CA PRO A 256 -10.12 20.06 -18.85
C PRO A 256 -8.94 19.09 -18.73
N GLN A 257 -9.21 17.81 -18.86
CA GLN A 257 -8.20 16.76 -18.80
C GLN A 257 -8.05 16.07 -20.15
N GLU A 258 -6.92 15.43 -20.36
CA GLU A 258 -6.55 14.75 -21.59
C GLU A 258 -5.93 13.38 -21.32
N ASP A 259 -5.97 12.50 -22.30
CA ASP A 259 -5.26 11.23 -22.27
C ASP A 259 -3.76 11.43 -22.62
N PHE A 260 -3.01 10.31 -22.67
CA PHE A 260 -1.58 10.35 -22.99
C PHE A 260 -1.26 10.74 -24.47
N ASN A 261 -2.27 10.79 -25.35
CA ASN A 261 -2.15 11.27 -26.73
C ASN A 261 -2.59 12.75 -26.87
N GLY A 262 -3.02 13.39 -25.78
CA GLY A 262 -3.55 14.75 -25.79
C GLY A 262 -5.01 14.85 -26.22
N ASN A 263 -5.74 13.74 -26.30
CA ASN A 263 -7.16 13.78 -26.60
C ASN A 263 -7.95 14.15 -25.33
N PRO A 264 -8.97 15.03 -25.44
CA PRO A 264 -9.83 15.33 -24.30
C PRO A 264 -10.47 14.08 -23.72
N ILE A 265 -10.47 13.97 -22.41
CA ILE A 265 -11.19 12.93 -21.67
C ILE A 265 -12.28 13.54 -20.80
N GLU A 266 -13.38 12.84 -20.68
CA GLU A 266 -14.45 13.16 -19.74
C GLU A 266 -14.16 12.48 -18.40
N LEU A 267 -14.08 13.27 -17.33
CA LEU A 267 -13.94 12.75 -15.98
C LEU A 267 -15.29 12.18 -15.54
N GLN A 268 -15.31 10.88 -15.24
CA GLN A 268 -16.48 10.22 -14.71
C GLN A 268 -16.51 10.35 -13.18
N PRO A 269 -17.64 10.73 -12.58
CA PRO A 269 -17.73 10.96 -11.12
C PRO A 269 -17.86 9.64 -10.34
N TYR A 270 -17.13 8.63 -10.72
CA TYR A 270 -17.13 7.33 -10.08
C TYR A 270 -15.89 7.18 -9.20
N GLY A 271 -16.11 6.93 -7.95
CA GLY A 271 -15.07 6.54 -7.01
C GLY A 271 -15.32 5.11 -6.55
N PHE A 272 -14.26 4.46 -6.13
CA PHE A 272 -14.35 3.05 -5.79
C PHE A 272 -15.25 2.76 -4.59
N ALA A 273 -15.28 3.66 -3.61
CA ALA A 273 -16.05 3.47 -2.37
C ALA A 273 -17.39 4.22 -2.32
N TYR A 274 -17.69 5.06 -3.33
CA TYR A 274 -18.85 5.95 -3.32
C TYR A 274 -19.76 5.80 -4.53
N ASN A 275 -19.71 4.66 -5.18
CA ASN A 275 -20.60 4.31 -6.29
C ASN A 275 -21.92 3.72 -5.80
#